data_139d325b70fe0ff4114290f7c6166e80
#
_entry.id   139d325b70fe0ff4114290f7c6166e80
#
_cell.length_a   1.000
_cell.length_b   1.000
_cell.length_c   1.000
_cell.angle_alpha   90.00
_cell.angle_beta   90.00
_cell.angle_gamma   90.00
#
_symmetry.space_group_name_H-M   'P 1'
#
loop_
_entity.id
_entity.type
_entity.pdbx_description
1 polymer ?
#
loop_
_entity_poly.entity_id
_entity_poly.type
_entity_poly.pdbx_seq_one_letter_code
_entity_poly.pdbx_strand_id
1 'polypeptide(L)'
;ELTIAIHRIFESPKDVVVFDTGHQSYVHKLLTGRMAGFEKLRQRGGLAGYPNRSESEHDVVENSHASTALSWSDGIAKGFSLTNQKDRAVVCVVGDGALTGGMSWEALNNISTSKNERLVIIVNDNERSYSPTIGGLATYLSTLRATSGYEKFLDWGKGVLERTPVVGQPIYETLHGMKKGIKDIVAPQGMFEDLGLKYMGPIDGHDIAALEKALVKAKEFYD
;
A
#
# COMPACT_ATOMS: atom_id res chain seq x y z
N GLU A 1 7.53 5.44 -10.82
CA GLU A 1 6.20 6.04 -10.86
C GLU A 1 5.58 6.10 -9.47
N LEU A 2 5.52 4.97 -8.73
CA LEU A 2 4.89 4.88 -7.40
C LEU A 2 5.40 5.96 -6.43
N THR A 3 6.72 6.10 -6.26
CA THR A 3 7.30 7.08 -5.33
C THR A 3 6.97 8.52 -5.73
N ILE A 4 6.89 8.82 -7.03
CA ILE A 4 6.46 10.13 -7.53
C ILE A 4 5.00 10.38 -7.15
N ALA A 5 4.11 9.41 -7.37
CA ALA A 5 2.71 9.53 -7.02
C ALA A 5 2.53 9.74 -5.50
N ILE A 6 3.28 9.02 -4.67
CA ILE A 6 3.27 9.22 -3.21
C ILE A 6 3.61 10.67 -2.86
N HIS A 7 4.73 11.21 -3.39
CA HIS A 7 5.17 12.58 -3.09
C HIS A 7 4.26 13.68 -3.69
N ARG A 8 3.39 13.36 -4.64
CA ARG A 8 2.39 14.30 -5.16
C ARG A 8 1.13 14.37 -4.31
N ILE A 9 0.82 13.31 -3.57
CA ILE A 9 -0.40 13.19 -2.77
C ILE A 9 -0.13 13.42 -1.28
N PHE A 10 1.00 12.94 -0.78
CA PHE A 10 1.40 13.07 0.63
C PHE A 10 2.52 14.09 0.79
N GLU A 11 2.44 14.90 1.81
CA GLU A 11 3.34 16.03 2.08
C GLU A 11 4.46 15.61 3.04
N SER A 12 5.52 14.99 2.52
CA SER A 12 6.71 14.66 3.34
C SER A 12 7.54 15.94 3.63
N PRO A 13 8.07 16.16 4.87
CA PRO A 13 8.13 15.24 6.00
C PRO A 13 6.92 15.29 6.96
N LYS A 14 5.91 16.13 6.68
CA LYS A 14 4.69 16.15 7.50
C LYS A 14 4.05 14.76 7.52
N ASP A 15 3.74 14.21 6.34
CA ASP A 15 3.37 12.82 6.17
C ASP A 15 4.65 11.97 6.10
N VAL A 16 4.67 10.85 6.82
CA VAL A 16 5.85 10.00 6.92
C VAL A 16 5.80 8.89 5.87
N VAL A 17 6.88 8.72 5.10
CA VAL A 17 7.03 7.62 4.15
C VAL A 17 8.06 6.63 4.67
N VAL A 18 7.66 5.38 4.86
CA VAL A 18 8.53 4.29 5.33
C VAL A 18 8.69 3.25 4.23
N PHE A 19 9.92 2.88 3.92
CA PHE A 19 10.23 1.85 2.91
C PHE A 19 10.72 0.58 3.60
N ASP A 20 10.13 -0.56 3.29
CA ASP A 20 10.62 -1.84 3.76
C ASP A 20 11.99 -2.15 3.13
N THR A 21 12.92 -2.62 3.96
CA THR A 21 14.34 -2.79 3.61
C THR A 21 15.03 -1.47 3.21
N GLY A 22 14.33 -0.51 2.62
CA GLY A 22 14.84 0.80 2.22
C GLY A 22 15.56 0.86 0.87
N HIS A 23 15.75 -0.27 0.18
CA HIS A 23 16.43 -0.30 -1.14
C HIS A 23 15.61 0.37 -2.26
N GLN A 24 14.31 0.58 -2.06
CA GLN A 24 13.41 1.26 -2.99
C GLN A 24 13.40 2.78 -2.82
N SER A 25 14.19 3.36 -1.90
CA SER A 25 14.14 4.77 -1.51
C SER A 25 14.92 5.73 -2.41
N TYR A 26 15.54 5.28 -3.49
CA TYR A 26 16.39 6.17 -4.31
C TYR A 26 15.61 7.31 -4.95
N VAL A 27 14.42 7.04 -5.48
CA VAL A 27 13.56 8.10 -6.04
C VAL A 27 13.10 9.06 -4.95
N HIS A 28 12.81 8.56 -3.74
CA HIS A 28 12.52 9.38 -2.57
C HIS A 28 13.68 10.32 -2.24
N LYS A 29 14.93 9.82 -2.23
CA LYS A 29 16.12 10.67 -2.03
C LYS A 29 16.27 11.74 -3.10
N LEU A 30 16.00 11.41 -4.37
CA LEU A 30 16.03 12.40 -5.47
C LEU A 30 14.99 13.50 -5.26
N LEU A 31 13.75 13.14 -4.93
CA LEU A 31 12.64 14.08 -4.75
C LEU A 31 12.79 14.95 -3.49
N THR A 32 13.58 14.50 -2.53
CA THR A 32 13.86 15.21 -1.26
C THR A 32 15.21 15.96 -1.27
N GLY A 33 15.69 16.37 -2.45
CA GLY A 33 16.79 17.33 -2.62
C GLY A 33 18.19 16.74 -2.60
N ARG A 34 18.34 15.41 -2.59
CA ARG A 34 19.66 14.74 -2.46
C ARG A 34 20.31 14.33 -3.79
N MET A 35 19.85 14.86 -4.90
CA MET A 35 20.31 14.48 -6.25
C MET A 35 21.85 14.59 -6.40
N ALA A 36 22.47 15.66 -5.93
CA ALA A 36 23.91 15.86 -6.03
C ALA A 36 24.74 14.79 -5.31
N GLY A 37 24.19 14.16 -4.27
CA GLY A 37 24.88 13.11 -3.51
C GLY A 37 24.94 11.75 -4.22
N PHE A 38 24.21 11.58 -5.33
CA PHE A 38 24.16 10.28 -6.05
C PHE A 38 25.47 9.92 -6.73
N GLU A 39 26.35 10.90 -7.04
CA GLU A 39 27.69 10.63 -7.57
C GLU A 39 28.53 9.74 -6.64
N LYS A 40 28.29 9.81 -5.32
CA LYS A 40 28.97 9.02 -4.30
C LYS A 40 28.01 8.08 -3.56
N LEU A 41 26.92 7.65 -4.21
CA LEU A 41 25.96 6.73 -3.61
C LEU A 41 26.67 5.45 -3.15
N ARG A 42 26.45 5.04 -1.88
CA ARG A 42 27.05 3.86 -1.22
C ARG A 42 28.57 3.92 -1.07
N GLN A 43 29.19 5.08 -1.26
CA GLN A 43 30.60 5.28 -1.03
C GLN A 43 30.85 5.97 0.31
N ARG A 44 32.08 5.90 0.82
CA ARG A 44 32.46 6.58 2.05
C ARG A 44 32.28 8.09 1.91
N GLY A 45 31.53 8.69 2.82
CA GLY A 45 31.21 10.12 2.79
C GLY A 45 30.17 10.52 1.73
N GLY A 46 29.52 9.56 1.07
CA GLY A 46 28.42 9.76 0.18
C GLY A 46 27.07 9.34 0.79
N LEU A 47 26.02 9.30 -0.03
CA LEU A 47 24.70 8.88 0.40
C LEU A 47 24.65 7.40 0.74
N ALA A 48 23.95 7.06 1.82
CA ALA A 48 23.60 5.69 2.17
C ALA A 48 22.69 5.06 1.10
N GLY A 49 22.76 3.75 0.94
CA GLY A 49 21.87 3.00 0.05
C GLY A 49 20.46 2.82 0.59
N TYR A 50 20.20 3.28 1.81
CA TYR A 50 18.93 3.18 2.55
C TYR A 50 18.55 4.56 3.11
N PRO A 51 17.30 4.77 3.57
CA PRO A 51 16.95 5.97 4.31
C PRO A 51 17.92 6.22 5.48
N ASN A 52 18.29 7.46 5.69
CA ASN A 52 19.23 7.84 6.75
C ASN A 52 18.87 9.20 7.34
N ARG A 53 18.53 9.22 8.63
CA ARG A 53 18.11 10.42 9.38
C ARG A 53 19.15 11.52 9.40
N SER A 54 20.43 11.17 9.31
CA SER A 54 21.50 12.16 9.24
C SER A 54 21.59 12.87 7.87
N GLU A 55 20.93 12.33 6.84
CA GLU A 55 20.89 12.90 5.50
C GLU A 55 19.69 13.80 5.27
N SER A 56 18.56 13.52 5.90
CA SER A 56 17.32 14.25 5.63
C SER A 56 16.26 14.02 6.73
N GLU A 57 15.50 15.08 7.01
CA GLU A 57 14.32 15.01 7.88
C GLU A 57 13.17 14.16 7.29
N HIS A 58 13.21 13.89 5.99
CA HIS A 58 12.26 13.02 5.32
C HIS A 58 12.48 11.52 5.66
N ASP A 59 13.65 11.16 6.18
CA ASP A 59 14.02 9.78 6.50
C ASP A 59 13.86 9.57 8.02
N VAL A 60 12.75 8.94 8.44
CA VAL A 60 12.46 8.75 9.88
C VAL A 60 12.89 7.38 10.40
N VAL A 61 13.07 6.39 9.53
CA VAL A 61 13.44 5.01 9.86
C VAL A 61 14.73 4.65 9.14
N GLU A 62 15.76 4.32 9.91
CA GLU A 62 17.05 3.81 9.42
C GLU A 62 17.06 2.30 9.54
N ASN A 63 16.62 1.61 8.50
CA ASN A 63 16.48 0.17 8.55
C ASN A 63 16.74 -0.46 7.20
N SER A 64 17.54 -1.53 7.21
CA SER A 64 17.81 -2.36 6.04
C SER A 64 17.24 -3.78 6.19
N HIS A 65 16.50 -4.05 7.26
CA HIS A 65 15.92 -5.37 7.53
C HIS A 65 14.56 -5.50 6.88
N ALA A 66 14.35 -6.58 6.10
CA ALA A 66 13.07 -6.89 5.49
C ALA A 66 11.98 -7.18 6.55
N SER A 67 10.74 -6.93 6.20
CA SER A 67 9.54 -7.23 7.00
C SER A 67 9.33 -6.34 8.24
N THR A 68 10.09 -5.25 8.39
CA THR A 68 10.03 -4.39 9.59
C THR A 68 9.24 -3.11 9.40
N ALA A 69 9.03 -2.67 8.16
CA ALA A 69 8.43 -1.37 7.89
C ALA A 69 6.99 -1.22 8.42
N LEU A 70 6.21 -2.30 8.39
CA LEU A 70 4.84 -2.29 8.92
C LEU A 70 4.81 -2.02 10.43
N SER A 71 5.72 -2.66 11.20
CA SER A 71 5.83 -2.43 12.65
C SER A 71 6.25 -1.00 12.98
N TRP A 72 7.20 -0.44 12.23
CA TRP A 72 7.59 0.96 12.36
C TRP A 72 6.43 1.90 12.04
N SER A 73 5.73 1.64 10.95
CA SER A 73 4.62 2.47 10.48
C SER A 73 3.45 2.45 11.44
N ASP A 74 3.11 1.28 11.99
CA ASP A 74 2.10 1.11 13.04
C ASP A 74 2.46 1.94 14.29
N GLY A 75 3.70 1.82 14.76
CA GLY A 75 4.17 2.58 15.93
C GLY A 75 4.14 4.10 15.71
N ILE A 76 4.53 4.58 14.52
CA ILE A 76 4.50 6.01 14.18
C ILE A 76 3.05 6.51 14.09
N ALA A 77 2.15 5.76 13.44
CA ALA A 77 0.74 6.12 13.31
C ALA A 77 0.04 6.20 14.69
N LYS A 78 0.31 5.22 15.57
CA LYS A 78 -0.12 5.25 16.98
C LYS A 78 0.45 6.46 17.72
N GLY A 79 1.72 6.77 17.52
CA GLY A 79 2.36 7.96 18.09
C GLY A 79 1.67 9.24 17.65
N PHE A 80 1.31 9.40 16.38
CA PHE A 80 0.55 10.56 15.89
C PHE A 80 -0.85 10.62 16.51
N SER A 81 -1.54 9.50 16.63
CA SER A 81 -2.85 9.44 17.27
C SER A 81 -2.78 9.85 18.74
N LEU A 82 -1.82 9.32 19.51
CA LEU A 82 -1.63 9.62 20.93
C LEU A 82 -1.22 11.08 21.19
N THR A 83 -0.50 11.70 20.26
CA THR A 83 -0.07 13.10 20.35
C THR A 83 -1.01 14.08 19.66
N ASN A 84 -2.21 13.62 19.27
CA ASN A 84 -3.23 14.40 18.59
C ASN A 84 -2.79 15.04 17.28
N GLN A 85 -1.85 14.41 16.55
CA GLN A 85 -1.39 14.81 15.22
C GLN A 85 -2.22 14.10 14.13
N LYS A 86 -3.55 14.23 14.20
CA LYS A 86 -4.50 13.50 13.35
C LYS A 86 -4.49 13.90 11.88
N ASP A 87 -3.88 15.02 11.54
CA ASP A 87 -3.73 15.55 10.19
C ASP A 87 -2.51 14.98 9.44
N ARG A 88 -1.76 14.09 10.10
CA ARG A 88 -0.57 13.44 9.53
C ARG A 88 -0.88 11.99 9.16
N ALA A 89 -0.37 11.57 8.00
CA ALA A 89 -0.48 10.20 7.54
C ALA A 89 0.89 9.49 7.58
N VAL A 90 0.83 8.17 7.65
CA VAL A 90 1.99 7.29 7.46
C VAL A 90 1.75 6.45 6.21
N VAL A 91 2.70 6.46 5.29
CA VAL A 91 2.68 5.66 4.07
C VAL A 91 3.78 4.61 4.17
N CYS A 92 3.41 3.33 4.21
CA CYS A 92 4.32 2.21 4.28
C CYS A 92 4.42 1.53 2.92
N VAL A 93 5.61 1.49 2.33
CA VAL A 93 5.88 0.77 1.08
C VAL A 93 6.58 -0.53 1.42
N VAL A 94 5.92 -1.65 1.17
CA VAL A 94 6.43 -3.01 1.46
C VAL A 94 6.44 -3.84 0.18
N GLY A 95 7.55 -4.52 -0.10
CA GLY A 95 7.63 -5.45 -1.23
C GLY A 95 6.93 -6.78 -0.94
N ASP A 96 6.47 -7.47 -1.98
CA ASP A 96 5.85 -8.80 -1.90
C ASP A 96 6.73 -9.81 -1.16
N GLY A 97 8.04 -9.80 -1.43
CA GLY A 97 9.02 -10.65 -0.74
C GLY A 97 9.12 -10.33 0.75
N ALA A 98 9.13 -9.06 1.14
CA ALA A 98 9.17 -8.64 2.54
C ALA A 98 7.87 -8.99 3.30
N LEU A 99 6.75 -9.00 2.60
CA LEU A 99 5.46 -9.39 3.18
C LEU A 99 5.39 -10.87 3.58
N THR A 100 6.30 -11.72 3.08
CA THR A 100 6.38 -13.14 3.49
C THR A 100 6.95 -13.35 4.89
N GLY A 101 7.62 -12.37 5.46
CA GLY A 101 8.25 -12.48 6.78
C GLY A 101 7.24 -12.44 7.93
N GLY A 102 7.49 -13.21 8.99
CA GLY A 102 6.59 -13.31 10.15
C GLY A 102 6.31 -11.98 10.83
N MET A 103 7.29 -11.06 10.88
CA MET A 103 7.12 -9.73 11.47
C MET A 103 6.06 -8.90 10.73
N SER A 104 5.94 -9.03 9.39
CA SER A 104 4.89 -8.37 8.62
C SER A 104 3.50 -8.84 9.04
N TRP A 105 3.33 -10.13 9.29
CA TRP A 105 2.05 -10.71 9.73
C TRP A 105 1.70 -10.31 11.16
N GLU A 106 2.68 -10.28 12.06
CA GLU A 106 2.50 -9.78 13.41
C GLU A 106 2.07 -8.30 13.40
N ALA A 107 2.73 -7.48 12.58
CA ALA A 107 2.34 -6.08 12.42
C ALA A 107 0.94 -5.93 11.84
N LEU A 108 0.56 -6.68 10.80
CA LEU A 108 -0.79 -6.66 10.24
C LEU A 108 -1.85 -7.04 11.28
N ASN A 109 -1.57 -8.06 12.11
CA ASN A 109 -2.45 -8.44 13.20
C ASN A 109 -2.61 -7.29 14.23
N ASN A 110 -1.57 -6.56 14.56
CA ASN A 110 -1.64 -5.40 15.46
C ASN A 110 -2.39 -4.22 14.81
N ILE A 111 -2.10 -3.92 13.54
CA ILE A 111 -2.76 -2.86 12.77
C ILE A 111 -4.28 -3.13 12.67
N SER A 112 -4.68 -4.39 12.51
CA SER A 112 -6.09 -4.79 12.38
C SER A 112 -6.95 -4.41 13.59
N THR A 113 -6.35 -4.25 14.74
CA THR A 113 -7.04 -3.85 15.98
C THR A 113 -7.13 -2.33 16.16
N SER A 114 -6.38 -1.58 15.37
CA SER A 114 -6.28 -0.12 15.46
C SER A 114 -7.42 0.55 14.69
N LYS A 115 -8.11 1.46 15.38
CA LYS A 115 -9.23 2.22 14.78
C LYS A 115 -8.84 3.68 14.76
N ASN A 116 -8.74 4.40 13.76
CA ASN A 116 -8.43 5.84 13.65
C ASN A 116 -6.96 6.18 13.40
N GLU A 117 -6.18 5.28 12.83
CA GLU A 117 -4.80 5.55 12.43
C GLU A 117 -4.74 5.81 10.94
N ARG A 118 -4.16 6.93 10.53
CA ARG A 118 -3.97 7.28 9.12
C ARG A 118 -2.74 6.54 8.57
N LEU A 119 -2.88 5.23 8.38
CA LEU A 119 -1.84 4.35 7.86
C LEU A 119 -2.24 3.78 6.49
N VAL A 120 -1.50 4.16 5.46
CA VAL A 120 -1.64 3.62 4.11
C VAL A 120 -0.54 2.59 3.86
N ILE A 121 -0.92 1.36 3.59
CA ILE A 121 0.01 0.27 3.26
C ILE A 121 -0.02 0.04 1.75
N ILE A 122 1.14 0.13 1.12
CA ILE A 122 1.32 -0.12 -0.31
C ILE A 122 2.15 -1.37 -0.47
N VAL A 123 1.53 -2.44 -0.98
CA VAL A 123 2.26 -3.65 -1.36
C VAL A 123 2.76 -3.49 -2.79
N ASN A 124 4.08 -3.31 -2.94
CA ASN A 124 4.73 -3.23 -4.24
C ASN A 124 5.09 -4.64 -4.71
N ASP A 125 4.22 -5.20 -5.55
CA ASP A 125 4.39 -6.54 -6.11
C ASP A 125 5.02 -6.45 -7.49
N ASN A 126 6.30 -6.80 -7.59
CA ASN A 126 7.06 -6.84 -8.82
C ASN A 126 7.46 -8.27 -9.24
N GLU A 127 6.86 -9.29 -8.58
CA GLU A 127 7.10 -10.72 -8.80
C GLU A 127 8.55 -11.17 -8.56
N ARG A 128 9.38 -10.30 -7.98
CA ARG A 128 10.81 -10.58 -7.82
C ARG A 128 11.32 -10.21 -6.44
N SER A 129 11.94 -11.20 -5.84
CA SER A 129 12.92 -11.03 -4.77
C SER A 129 14.25 -11.67 -5.23
N TYR A 130 15.12 -12.12 -4.32
CA TYR A 130 16.33 -12.89 -4.70
C TYR A 130 16.00 -14.22 -5.40
N SER A 131 14.80 -14.75 -5.15
CA SER A 131 14.20 -15.88 -5.82
C SER A 131 12.71 -15.60 -6.01
N PRO A 132 12.00 -16.34 -6.89
CA PRO A 132 10.55 -16.22 -6.97
C PRO A 132 9.91 -16.41 -5.60
N THR A 133 8.96 -15.55 -5.26
CA THR A 133 8.18 -15.68 -4.02
C THR A 133 7.37 -16.97 -4.08
N ILE A 134 7.53 -17.85 -3.08
CA ILE A 134 6.86 -19.16 -3.00
C ILE A 134 5.94 -19.25 -1.80
N GLY A 135 5.02 -20.22 -1.84
CA GLY A 135 4.10 -20.50 -0.74
C GLY A 135 2.71 -19.88 -0.92
N GLY A 136 1.87 -20.03 0.11
CA GLY A 136 0.47 -19.61 0.07
C GLY A 136 0.26 -18.13 -0.22
N LEU A 137 1.13 -17.26 0.30
CA LEU A 137 1.08 -15.83 0.04
C LEU A 137 1.38 -15.50 -1.43
N ALA A 138 2.40 -16.15 -2.03
CA ALA A 138 2.70 -15.95 -3.45
C ALA A 138 1.53 -16.37 -4.34
N THR A 139 0.91 -17.51 -4.03
CA THR A 139 -0.32 -17.97 -4.70
C THR A 139 -1.45 -16.97 -4.53
N TYR A 140 -1.63 -16.43 -3.33
CA TYR A 140 -2.64 -15.43 -3.02
C TYR A 140 -2.42 -14.14 -3.82
N LEU A 141 -1.21 -13.57 -3.82
CA LEU A 141 -0.87 -12.36 -4.59
C LEU A 141 -1.03 -12.59 -6.10
N SER A 142 -0.64 -13.78 -6.62
CA SER A 142 -0.84 -14.11 -8.03
C SER A 142 -2.32 -14.18 -8.40
N THR A 143 -3.17 -14.66 -7.51
CA THR A 143 -4.62 -14.67 -7.69
C THR A 143 -5.20 -13.26 -7.67
N LEU A 144 -4.71 -12.39 -6.78
CA LEU A 144 -5.07 -10.96 -6.77
C LEU A 144 -4.76 -10.30 -8.12
N ARG A 145 -3.58 -10.54 -8.69
CA ARG A 145 -3.19 -10.02 -9.99
C ARG A 145 -4.11 -10.50 -11.12
N ALA A 146 -4.47 -11.76 -11.10
CA ALA A 146 -5.37 -12.34 -12.10
C ALA A 146 -6.79 -11.75 -12.06
N THR A 147 -7.19 -11.17 -10.93
CA THR A 147 -8.55 -10.68 -10.69
C THR A 147 -8.78 -9.24 -11.19
N SER A 148 -7.75 -8.53 -11.66
CA SER A 148 -7.85 -7.14 -12.13
C SER A 148 -8.87 -6.93 -13.28
N GLY A 149 -9.13 -7.97 -14.07
CA GLY A 149 -10.19 -7.96 -15.09
C GLY A 149 -11.62 -8.08 -14.53
N TYR A 150 -11.76 -8.68 -13.35
CA TYR A 150 -13.05 -8.95 -12.72
C TYR A 150 -13.70 -7.68 -12.16
N GLU A 151 -12.95 -6.79 -11.56
CA GLU A 151 -13.50 -5.50 -11.09
C GLU A 151 -13.99 -4.63 -12.24
N LYS A 152 -13.23 -4.57 -13.35
CA LYS A 152 -13.68 -3.88 -14.58
C LYS A 152 -14.97 -4.49 -15.15
N PHE A 153 -15.12 -5.82 -15.07
CA PHE A 153 -16.33 -6.53 -15.48
C PHE A 153 -17.51 -6.22 -14.54
N LEU A 154 -17.28 -6.17 -13.23
CA LEU A 154 -18.32 -5.82 -12.25
C LEU A 154 -18.75 -4.35 -12.40
N ASP A 155 -17.83 -3.43 -12.60
CA ASP A 155 -18.12 -2.01 -12.82
C ASP A 155 -18.87 -1.79 -14.15
N TRP A 156 -18.50 -2.52 -15.19
CA TRP A 156 -19.25 -2.55 -16.44
C TRP A 156 -20.67 -3.09 -16.24
N GLY A 157 -20.83 -4.23 -15.56
CA GLY A 157 -22.12 -4.83 -15.24
C GLY A 157 -23.01 -3.90 -14.41
N LYS A 158 -22.44 -3.20 -13.43
CA LYS A 158 -23.12 -2.19 -12.63
C LYS A 158 -23.60 -1.01 -13.48
N GLY A 159 -22.76 -0.50 -14.37
CA GLY A 159 -23.09 0.59 -15.27
C GLY A 159 -24.16 0.21 -16.31
N VAL A 160 -24.27 -1.06 -16.68
CA VAL A 160 -25.35 -1.58 -17.57
C VAL A 160 -26.67 -1.71 -16.80
N LEU A 161 -26.65 -2.18 -15.54
CA LEU A 161 -27.85 -2.30 -14.71
C LEU A 161 -28.42 -0.93 -14.30
N GLU A 162 -27.59 0.05 -14.00
CA GLU A 162 -28.02 1.41 -13.64
C GLU A 162 -28.70 2.15 -14.81
N ARG A 163 -28.46 1.72 -16.04
CA ARG A 163 -29.08 2.28 -17.26
C ARG A 163 -30.39 1.65 -17.66
N THR A 164 -30.89 0.63 -16.94
CA THR A 164 -32.14 -0.07 -17.25
C THR A 164 -33.17 0.16 -16.13
N PRO A 165 -34.10 1.12 -16.28
CA PRO A 165 -34.89 1.65 -15.15
C PRO A 165 -36.08 0.79 -14.67
N VAL A 166 -36.39 -0.33 -15.28
CA VAL A 166 -37.68 -1.01 -15.02
C VAL A 166 -37.56 -2.38 -14.34
N VAL A 167 -36.37 -2.97 -14.21
CA VAL A 167 -36.18 -4.33 -13.67
C VAL A 167 -35.14 -4.42 -12.54
N GLY A 168 -34.69 -3.26 -12.08
CA GLY A 168 -33.42 -3.16 -11.33
C GLY A 168 -33.43 -3.63 -9.86
N GLN A 169 -34.47 -3.35 -9.06
CA GLN A 169 -34.37 -3.53 -7.60
C GLN A 169 -34.40 -5.00 -7.14
N PRO A 170 -35.31 -5.87 -7.56
CA PRO A 170 -35.28 -7.27 -7.09
C PRO A 170 -34.11 -8.08 -7.65
N ILE A 171 -33.65 -7.76 -8.87
CA ILE A 171 -32.45 -8.38 -9.46
C ILE A 171 -31.19 -7.88 -8.76
N TYR A 172 -31.15 -6.60 -8.35
CA TYR A 172 -30.02 -6.02 -7.61
C TYR A 172 -29.83 -6.68 -6.24
N GLU A 173 -30.91 -6.93 -5.49
CA GLU A 173 -30.85 -7.63 -4.19
C GLU A 173 -30.44 -9.10 -4.32
N THR A 174 -30.97 -9.80 -5.34
CA THR A 174 -30.59 -11.19 -5.62
C THR A 174 -29.13 -11.29 -6.08
N LEU A 175 -28.68 -10.37 -6.94
CA LEU A 175 -27.29 -10.26 -7.39
C LEU A 175 -26.36 -9.81 -6.25
N HIS A 176 -26.85 -9.02 -5.29
CA HIS A 176 -26.08 -8.60 -4.13
C HIS A 176 -25.85 -9.76 -3.17
N GLY A 177 -26.83 -10.63 -2.96
CA GLY A 177 -26.70 -11.86 -2.21
C GLY A 177 -25.81 -12.90 -2.90
N MET A 178 -25.96 -13.09 -4.21
CA MET A 178 -25.06 -13.90 -5.03
C MET A 178 -23.66 -13.31 -5.10
N LYS A 179 -23.53 -11.95 -5.17
CA LYS A 179 -22.24 -11.24 -5.19
C LYS A 179 -21.45 -11.49 -3.91
N LYS A 180 -22.10 -11.56 -2.76
CA LYS A 180 -21.43 -11.89 -1.49
C LYS A 180 -20.92 -13.33 -1.51
N GLY A 181 -21.72 -14.30 -1.91
CA GLY A 181 -21.30 -15.70 -2.01
C GLY A 181 -20.25 -15.97 -3.09
N ILE A 182 -20.34 -15.30 -4.24
CA ILE A 182 -19.35 -15.42 -5.32
C ILE A 182 -18.07 -14.62 -4.96
N LYS A 183 -18.21 -13.47 -4.28
CA LYS A 183 -17.07 -12.67 -3.79
C LYS A 183 -16.24 -13.50 -2.79
N ASP A 184 -16.88 -14.23 -1.89
CA ASP A 184 -16.20 -15.08 -0.89
C ASP A 184 -15.49 -16.30 -1.52
N ILE A 185 -15.95 -16.75 -2.71
CA ILE A 185 -15.36 -17.90 -3.42
C ILE A 185 -14.27 -17.44 -4.45
N VAL A 186 -14.38 -16.24 -5.00
CA VAL A 186 -13.58 -15.78 -6.16
C VAL A 186 -12.74 -14.54 -5.84
N ALA A 187 -12.98 -13.85 -4.71
CA ALA A 187 -12.27 -12.63 -4.40
C ALA A 187 -11.13 -12.86 -3.39
N PRO A 188 -9.90 -12.92 -3.87
CA PRO A 188 -8.72 -13.07 -3.02
C PRO A 188 -8.44 -11.85 -2.10
N GLN A 189 -9.24 -10.81 -2.18
CA GLN A 189 -9.18 -9.61 -1.30
C GLN A 189 -9.59 -9.93 0.14
N GLY A 190 -10.31 -11.03 0.37
CA GLY A 190 -10.91 -11.39 1.66
C GLY A 190 -9.89 -11.40 2.81
N MET A 191 -8.68 -11.88 2.58
CA MET A 191 -7.68 -11.97 3.65
C MET A 191 -7.37 -10.61 4.31
N PHE A 192 -7.20 -9.54 3.54
CA PHE A 192 -6.96 -8.20 4.11
C PHE A 192 -8.23 -7.58 4.65
N GLU A 193 -9.38 -7.80 3.99
CA GLU A 193 -10.69 -7.34 4.48
C GLU A 193 -11.10 -8.08 5.76
N ASP A 194 -10.80 -9.36 5.90
CA ASP A 194 -11.03 -10.16 7.11
C ASP A 194 -10.18 -9.67 8.30
N LEU A 195 -9.01 -9.10 8.02
CA LEU A 195 -8.20 -8.38 9.00
C LEU A 195 -8.74 -6.96 9.29
N GLY A 196 -9.87 -6.56 8.74
CA GLY A 196 -10.45 -5.23 8.93
C GLY A 196 -9.75 -4.11 8.15
N LEU A 197 -8.89 -4.45 7.20
CA LEU A 197 -8.19 -3.49 6.35
C LEU A 197 -9.02 -3.21 5.09
N LYS A 198 -9.07 -1.95 4.67
CA LYS A 198 -9.68 -1.60 3.38
C LYS A 198 -8.70 -1.89 2.25
N TYR A 199 -9.03 -2.86 1.40
CA TYR A 199 -8.23 -3.18 0.22
C TYR A 199 -8.64 -2.33 -0.99
N MET A 200 -7.65 -1.83 -1.71
CA MET A 200 -7.81 -1.13 -2.98
C MET A 200 -6.76 -1.65 -3.97
N GLY A 201 -7.21 -2.35 -4.98
CA GLY A 201 -6.29 -2.89 -6.00
C GLY A 201 -6.79 -4.19 -6.63
N PRO A 202 -5.94 -4.84 -7.44
CA PRO A 202 -4.60 -4.39 -7.80
C PRO A 202 -4.61 -3.19 -8.76
N ILE A 203 -3.57 -2.36 -8.69
CA ILE A 203 -3.41 -1.14 -9.49
C ILE A 203 -2.14 -1.28 -10.31
N ASP A 204 -2.19 -0.91 -11.58
CA ASP A 204 -0.99 -0.86 -12.41
C ASP A 204 -0.02 0.20 -11.89
N GLY A 205 1.13 -0.25 -11.39
CA GLY A 205 2.18 0.61 -10.83
C GLY A 205 2.86 1.52 -11.86
N HIS A 206 2.63 1.30 -13.16
CA HIS A 206 3.13 2.15 -14.24
C HIS A 206 2.10 3.18 -14.72
N ASP A 207 0.84 3.08 -14.29
CA ASP A 207 -0.19 4.10 -14.53
C ASP A 207 -0.23 5.12 -13.38
N ILE A 208 0.48 6.25 -13.57
CA ILE A 208 0.53 7.34 -12.58
C ILE A 208 -0.86 7.87 -12.24
N ALA A 209 -1.76 7.99 -13.22
CA ALA A 209 -3.08 8.55 -12.98
C ALA A 209 -3.95 7.60 -12.12
N ALA A 210 -3.86 6.29 -12.37
CA ALA A 210 -4.50 5.28 -11.54
C ALA A 210 -3.94 5.24 -10.12
N LEU A 211 -2.61 5.33 -9.98
CA LEU A 211 -1.92 5.40 -8.68
C LEU A 211 -2.36 6.63 -7.88
N GLU A 212 -2.31 7.82 -8.48
CA GLU A 212 -2.73 9.06 -7.80
C GLU A 212 -4.18 9.00 -7.35
N LYS A 213 -5.09 8.54 -8.21
CA LYS A 213 -6.51 8.37 -7.87
C LYS A 213 -6.72 7.42 -6.69
N ALA A 214 -5.97 6.34 -6.62
CA ALA A 214 -6.04 5.39 -5.53
C ALA A 214 -5.47 5.98 -4.23
N LEU A 215 -4.32 6.68 -4.30
CA LEU A 215 -3.69 7.31 -3.16
C LEU A 215 -4.54 8.44 -2.57
N VAL A 216 -5.21 9.25 -3.42
CA VAL A 216 -6.20 10.24 -2.96
C VAL A 216 -7.32 9.56 -2.19
N LYS A 217 -7.93 8.51 -2.74
CA LYS A 217 -8.98 7.76 -2.04
C LYS A 217 -8.50 7.13 -0.73
N ALA A 218 -7.25 6.65 -0.69
CA ALA A 218 -6.66 6.10 0.53
C ALA A 218 -6.47 7.20 1.59
N LYS A 219 -6.04 8.40 1.19
CA LYS A 219 -5.87 9.56 2.06
C LYS A 219 -7.21 10.05 2.62
N GLU A 220 -8.24 10.10 1.78
CA GLU A 220 -9.60 10.53 2.15
C GLU A 220 -10.38 9.49 2.97
N PHE A 221 -9.92 8.24 3.01
CA PHE A 221 -10.65 7.16 3.70
C PHE A 221 -10.81 7.39 5.20
N TYR A 222 -9.96 8.21 5.80
CA TYR A 222 -9.95 8.54 7.23
C TYR A 222 -10.50 9.95 7.53
N ASP A 223 -10.90 10.72 6.52
CA ASP A 223 -11.55 12.01 6.66
C ASP A 223 -13.07 11.84 6.71
#